data_e709a6b3c1b8c1bec7b1d64d00d926b7
#
_entry.id   e709a6b3c1b8c1bec7b1d64d00d926b7
#
_cell.length_a   1.000
_cell.length_b   1.000
_cell.length_c   1.000
_cell.angle_alpha   90.00
_cell.angle_beta   90.00
_cell.angle_gamma   90.00
#
_symmetry.space_group_name_H-M   'P 1'
#
loop_
_entity.id
_entity.type
_entity.pdbx_description
1 polymer ?
#
loop_
_entity_poly.entity_id
_entity_poly.type
_entity_poly.pdbx_seq_one_letter_code
_entity_poly.pdbx_strand_id
1 'polypeptide(L)'
;MRYLLDVNVLIALGHTGHTLHAKAVNWYLSVIATARGFHTCSITELGFVRVSVVTGLQWDIQGGKQALDALKSSSKIRFELIPDDLGTAHLPRFVKKPQSITEGHLLELAKKNSSVLVTLDRGIPGALFVG
;
A
#
# COMPACT_ATOMS: atom_id res chain seq x y z
N MET A 1 -4.65 -15.21 3.92
CA MET A 1 -3.57 -14.50 3.20
C MET A 1 -3.43 -13.09 3.75
N ARG A 2 -2.22 -12.60 3.83
CA ARG A 2 -1.95 -11.21 4.23
C ARG A 2 -1.53 -10.40 3.02
N TYR A 3 -1.83 -9.10 3.04
CA TYR A 3 -1.58 -8.21 1.91
C TYR A 3 -0.81 -6.98 2.37
N LEU A 4 0.31 -6.68 1.71
CA LEU A 4 1.01 -5.40 1.85
C LEU A 4 0.42 -4.43 0.83
N LEU A 5 -0.18 -3.34 1.30
CA LEU A 5 -0.85 -2.39 0.41
C LEU A 5 0.14 -1.32 -0.04
N ASP A 6 0.29 -1.19 -1.36
CA ASP A 6 1.07 -0.12 -1.95
C ASP A 6 0.44 1.25 -1.61
N VAL A 7 1.24 2.31 -1.69
CA VAL A 7 0.79 3.68 -1.39
C VAL A 7 -0.48 4.01 -2.18
N ASN A 8 -0.51 3.71 -3.48
CA ASN A 8 -1.67 4.04 -4.32
C ASN A 8 -2.95 3.33 -3.87
N VAL A 9 -2.86 2.10 -3.38
CA VAL A 9 -4.03 1.38 -2.85
C VAL A 9 -4.49 2.02 -1.53
N LEU A 10 -3.56 2.35 -0.63
CA LEU A 10 -3.89 3.02 0.63
C LEU A 10 -4.58 4.37 0.37
N ILE A 11 -4.03 5.17 -0.55
CA ILE A 11 -4.59 6.47 -0.93
C ILE A 11 -6.01 6.31 -1.48
N ALA A 12 -6.22 5.36 -2.39
CA ALA A 12 -7.52 5.13 -3.01
C ALA A 12 -8.55 4.63 -1.99
N LEU A 13 -8.16 3.75 -1.07
CA LEU A 13 -9.04 3.28 0.01
C LEU A 13 -9.38 4.39 1.00
N GLY A 14 -8.38 5.20 1.36
CA GLY A 14 -8.50 6.21 2.41
C GLY A 14 -9.20 7.51 1.98
N HIS A 15 -9.46 7.71 0.69
CA HIS A 15 -10.03 8.95 0.17
C HIS A 15 -11.18 8.66 -0.79
N THR A 16 -12.39 8.96 -0.37
CA THR A 16 -13.60 8.73 -1.19
C THR A 16 -13.60 9.55 -2.49
N GLY A 17 -12.89 10.68 -2.52
CA GLY A 17 -12.75 11.51 -3.71
C GLY A 17 -11.71 11.03 -4.72
N HIS A 18 -10.97 9.97 -4.42
CA HIS A 18 -9.97 9.44 -5.35
C HIS A 18 -10.66 8.73 -6.53
N THR A 19 -10.12 8.94 -7.75
CA THR A 19 -10.71 8.38 -8.98
C THR A 19 -10.79 6.85 -8.97
N LEU A 20 -9.87 6.18 -8.28
CA LEU A 20 -9.82 4.72 -8.18
C LEU A 20 -10.37 4.19 -6.86
N HIS A 21 -11.06 5.02 -6.08
CA HIS A 21 -11.64 4.61 -4.80
C HIS A 21 -12.55 3.39 -4.96
N ALA A 22 -13.46 3.41 -5.94
CA ALA A 22 -14.39 2.31 -6.14
C ALA A 22 -13.67 0.99 -6.46
N LYS A 23 -12.63 1.02 -7.29
CA LYS A 23 -11.84 -0.18 -7.60
C LYS A 23 -11.13 -0.75 -6.39
N ALA A 24 -10.53 0.12 -5.59
CA ALA A 24 -9.85 -0.30 -4.36
C ALA A 24 -10.84 -0.89 -3.35
N VAL A 25 -12.01 -0.26 -3.18
CA VAL A 25 -13.06 -0.76 -2.29
C VAL A 25 -13.61 -2.09 -2.78
N ASN A 26 -13.83 -2.25 -4.09
CA ASN A 26 -14.31 -3.52 -4.64
C ASN A 26 -13.33 -4.65 -4.34
N TRP A 27 -12.03 -4.42 -4.49
CA TRP A 27 -11.04 -5.40 -4.10
C TRP A 27 -11.09 -5.68 -2.59
N TYR A 28 -11.13 -4.65 -1.75
CA TYR A 28 -11.23 -4.80 -0.29
C TYR A 28 -12.42 -5.68 0.08
N LEU A 29 -13.58 -5.42 -0.49
CA LEU A 29 -14.79 -6.20 -0.21
C LEU A 29 -14.64 -7.65 -0.68
N SER A 30 -13.89 -7.88 -1.76
CA SER A 30 -13.68 -9.23 -2.29
C SER A 30 -12.82 -10.11 -1.38
N VAL A 31 -11.97 -9.52 -0.52
CA VAL A 31 -11.07 -10.28 0.35
C VAL A 31 -11.48 -10.24 1.83
N ILE A 32 -12.49 -9.46 2.18
CA ILE A 32 -12.87 -9.19 3.56
C ILE A 32 -13.20 -10.46 4.38
N ALA A 33 -13.70 -11.49 3.73
CA ALA A 33 -14.09 -12.75 4.39
C ALA A 33 -12.91 -13.69 4.63
N THR A 34 -11.81 -13.54 3.88
CA THR A 34 -10.69 -14.50 3.87
C THR A 34 -9.35 -13.91 4.22
N ALA A 35 -9.15 -12.60 4.12
CA ALA A 35 -7.88 -11.96 4.46
C ALA A 35 -7.59 -12.10 5.95
N ARG A 36 -6.34 -12.44 6.27
CA ARG A 36 -5.88 -12.57 7.65
C ARG A 36 -5.33 -11.29 8.23
N GLY A 37 -5.00 -10.32 7.39
CA GLY A 37 -4.48 -9.05 7.83
C GLY A 37 -3.93 -8.24 6.68
N PHE A 38 -3.83 -6.93 6.91
CA PHE A 38 -3.16 -6.01 6.01
C PHE A 38 -1.85 -5.56 6.63
N HIS A 39 -0.84 -5.42 5.80
CA HIS A 39 0.46 -4.89 6.18
C HIS A 39 0.64 -3.49 5.62
N THR A 40 1.25 -2.63 6.43
CA THR A 40 1.90 -1.41 5.99
C THR A 40 3.37 -1.47 6.43
N CYS A 41 4.18 -0.58 5.89
CA CYS A 41 5.56 -0.37 6.34
C CYS A 41 5.85 1.12 6.37
N SER A 42 7.03 1.51 6.84
CA SER A 42 7.40 2.92 6.93
C SER A 42 7.27 3.63 5.59
N ILE A 43 7.70 3.00 4.49
CA ILE A 43 7.62 3.59 3.15
C ILE A 43 6.16 3.86 2.75
N THR A 44 5.27 2.90 2.97
CA THR A 44 3.88 3.05 2.54
C THR A 44 3.11 4.02 3.43
N GLU A 45 3.38 4.06 4.72
CA GLU A 45 2.73 5.00 5.63
C GLU A 45 3.21 6.44 5.41
N LEU A 46 4.52 6.65 5.32
CA LEU A 46 5.06 7.96 5.01
C LEU A 46 4.64 8.43 3.62
N GLY A 47 4.61 7.52 2.66
CA GLY A 47 4.14 7.79 1.31
C GLY A 47 2.67 8.18 1.26
N PHE A 48 1.82 7.53 2.06
CA PHE A 48 0.40 7.91 2.17
C PHE A 48 0.25 9.37 2.60
N VAL A 49 0.93 9.76 3.68
CA VAL A 49 0.84 11.13 4.19
C VAL A 49 1.35 12.13 3.15
N ARG A 50 2.53 11.86 2.58
CA ARG A 50 3.14 12.75 1.59
C ARG A 50 2.25 12.94 0.36
N VAL A 51 1.79 11.85 -0.23
CA VAL A 51 0.95 11.89 -1.44
C VAL A 51 -0.39 12.55 -1.16
N SER A 52 -1.01 12.28 0.00
CA SER A 52 -2.27 12.92 0.39
C SER A 52 -2.15 14.45 0.37
N VAL A 53 -1.03 14.99 0.86
CA VAL A 53 -0.81 16.44 0.91
C VAL A 53 -0.43 16.99 -0.47
N VAL A 54 0.51 16.33 -1.15
CA VAL A 54 1.01 16.79 -2.47
C VAL A 54 -0.10 16.82 -3.51
N THR A 55 -1.02 15.87 -3.48
CA THR A 55 -2.14 15.80 -4.43
C THR A 55 -3.35 16.63 -4.02
N GLY A 56 -3.30 17.29 -2.87
CA GLY A 56 -4.39 18.13 -2.38
C GLY A 56 -5.58 17.36 -1.79
N LEU A 57 -5.45 16.04 -1.57
CA LEU A 57 -6.49 15.28 -0.89
C LEU A 57 -6.58 15.63 0.60
N GLN A 58 -5.49 16.09 1.18
CA GLN A 58 -5.43 16.61 2.54
C GLN A 58 -4.72 17.96 2.55
N TRP A 59 -5.09 18.85 3.50
CA TRP A 59 -4.52 20.18 3.62
C TRP A 59 -3.09 20.17 4.13
N ASP A 60 -2.79 19.29 5.08
CA ASP A 60 -1.52 19.29 5.78
C ASP A 60 -1.15 17.87 6.25
N ILE A 61 0.02 17.77 6.87
CA ILE A 61 0.55 16.50 7.36
C ILE A 61 -0.36 15.92 8.45
N GLN A 62 -0.90 16.76 9.34
CA GLN A 62 -1.80 16.28 10.38
C GLN A 62 -3.07 15.66 9.80
N GLY A 63 -3.64 16.28 8.76
CA GLY A 63 -4.78 15.72 8.03
C GLY A 63 -4.45 14.39 7.38
N GLY A 64 -3.26 14.27 6.79
CA GLY A 64 -2.78 13.02 6.19
C GLY A 64 -2.64 11.91 7.22
N LYS A 65 -2.08 12.21 8.38
CA LYS A 65 -1.96 11.23 9.48
C LYS A 65 -3.32 10.79 9.98
N GLN A 66 -4.25 11.72 10.17
CA GLN A 66 -5.60 11.40 10.61
C GLN A 66 -6.35 10.53 9.60
N ALA A 67 -6.19 10.80 8.31
CA ALA A 67 -6.80 9.99 7.26
C ALA A 67 -6.29 8.55 7.29
N LEU A 68 -4.99 8.35 7.50
CA LEU A 68 -4.41 7.01 7.63
C LEU A 68 -4.95 6.28 8.87
N ASP A 69 -4.98 6.97 10.01
CA ASP A 69 -5.50 6.39 11.25
C ASP A 69 -6.99 6.03 11.12
N ALA A 70 -7.78 6.87 10.45
CA ALA A 70 -9.19 6.59 10.20
C ALA A 70 -9.36 5.35 9.29
N LEU A 71 -8.55 5.21 8.25
CA LEU A 71 -8.56 4.04 7.37
C LEU A 71 -8.29 2.76 8.18
N LYS A 72 -7.25 2.76 8.98
CA LYS A 72 -6.89 1.60 9.81
C LYS A 72 -7.97 1.26 10.82
N SER A 73 -8.53 2.26 11.49
CA SER A 73 -9.53 2.07 12.55
C SER A 73 -10.87 1.60 12.02
N SER A 74 -11.25 2.01 10.81
CA SER A 74 -12.53 1.64 10.19
C SER A 74 -12.48 0.29 9.47
N SER A 75 -11.29 -0.26 9.25
CA SER A 75 -11.13 -1.52 8.54
C SER A 75 -11.56 -2.71 9.40
N LYS A 76 -12.31 -3.63 8.80
CA LYS A 76 -12.63 -4.93 9.42
C LYS A 76 -11.43 -5.87 9.43
N ILE A 77 -10.45 -5.62 8.54
CA ILE A 77 -9.22 -6.39 8.46
C ILE A 77 -8.15 -5.62 9.23
N ARG A 78 -7.49 -6.33 10.15
CA ARG A 78 -6.46 -5.71 11.00
C ARG A 78 -5.27 -5.26 10.16
N PHE A 79 -4.79 -4.05 10.44
CA PHE A 79 -3.54 -3.51 9.91
C PHE A 79 -2.39 -3.76 10.88
N GLU A 80 -1.23 -4.09 10.33
CA GLU A 80 0.02 -4.26 11.07
C GLU A 80 1.14 -3.52 10.34
N LEU A 81 1.86 -2.67 11.06
CA LEU A 81 3.09 -2.04 10.56
C LEU A 81 4.22 -3.05 10.69
N ILE A 82 4.74 -3.53 9.55
CA ILE A 82 5.85 -4.49 9.56
C ILE A 82 7.20 -3.77 9.55
N PRO A 83 8.21 -4.32 10.25
CA PRO A 83 9.55 -3.74 10.20
C PRO A 83 10.19 -3.91 8.83
N ASP A 84 11.10 -3.01 8.48
CA ASP A 84 11.78 -3.00 7.19
C ASP A 84 13.27 -2.83 7.41
N ASP A 85 14.01 -3.91 7.25
CA ASP A 85 15.46 -3.94 7.34
C ASP A 85 16.11 -4.40 6.03
N LEU A 86 15.37 -4.40 4.93
CA LEU A 86 15.90 -4.78 3.62
C LEU A 86 16.64 -3.60 2.98
N GLY A 87 17.83 -3.89 2.46
CA GLY A 87 18.64 -2.94 1.72
C GLY A 87 18.68 -3.25 0.22
N THR A 88 19.59 -2.59 -0.49
CA THR A 88 19.68 -2.68 -1.95
C THR A 88 20.04 -4.09 -2.45
N ALA A 89 20.71 -4.90 -1.62
CA ALA A 89 21.06 -6.26 -1.99
C ALA A 89 19.84 -7.15 -2.26
N HIS A 90 18.68 -6.78 -1.73
CA HIS A 90 17.44 -7.54 -1.87
C HIS A 90 16.60 -7.11 -3.09
N LEU A 91 17.03 -6.09 -3.84
CA LEU A 91 16.28 -5.65 -5.01
C LEU A 91 16.21 -6.75 -6.06
N PRO A 92 15.02 -7.05 -6.59
CA PRO A 92 14.87 -8.09 -7.61
C PRO A 92 15.48 -7.67 -8.94
N ARG A 93 15.78 -8.67 -9.78
CA ARG A 93 16.48 -8.46 -11.07
C ARG A 93 15.70 -7.59 -12.05
N PHE A 94 14.37 -7.52 -11.94
CA PHE A 94 13.58 -6.70 -12.85
C PHE A 94 13.76 -5.21 -12.61
N VAL A 95 14.33 -4.80 -11.47
CA VAL A 95 14.58 -3.40 -11.16
C VAL A 95 15.76 -2.92 -12.00
N LYS A 96 15.47 -2.22 -13.08
CA LYS A 96 16.42 -1.66 -14.03
C LYS A 96 16.38 -0.14 -14.10
N LYS A 97 15.33 0.47 -13.55
CA LYS A 97 15.08 1.91 -13.62
C LYS A 97 14.89 2.46 -12.21
N PRO A 98 15.28 3.72 -11.95
CA PRO A 98 15.05 4.34 -10.64
C PRO A 98 13.59 4.29 -10.19
N GLN A 99 12.65 4.43 -11.13
CA GLN A 99 11.22 4.40 -10.84
C GLN A 99 10.72 3.05 -10.30
N SER A 100 11.46 1.98 -10.54
CA SER A 100 11.08 0.63 -10.11
C SER A 100 11.69 0.23 -8.76
N ILE A 101 12.52 1.08 -8.16
CA ILE A 101 13.25 0.74 -6.92
C ILE A 101 12.27 0.48 -5.77
N THR A 102 11.36 1.41 -5.53
CA THR A 102 10.39 1.28 -4.43
C THR A 102 9.48 0.07 -4.63
N GLU A 103 9.00 -0.14 -5.86
CA GLU A 103 8.15 -1.30 -6.19
C GLU A 103 8.87 -2.61 -5.92
N GLY A 104 10.11 -2.72 -6.37
CA GLY A 104 10.92 -3.92 -6.14
C GLY A 104 11.20 -4.16 -4.67
N HIS A 105 11.48 -3.10 -3.92
CA HIS A 105 11.68 -3.18 -2.48
C HIS A 105 10.42 -3.67 -1.76
N LEU A 106 9.27 -3.07 -2.06
CA LEU A 106 8.00 -3.47 -1.44
C LEU A 106 7.64 -4.93 -1.76
N LEU A 107 7.92 -5.36 -2.99
CA LEU A 107 7.68 -6.74 -3.39
C LEU A 107 8.49 -7.73 -2.55
N GLU A 108 9.78 -7.46 -2.35
CA GLU A 108 10.64 -8.31 -1.52
C GLU A 108 10.26 -8.25 -0.05
N LEU A 109 9.88 -7.08 0.44
CA LEU A 109 9.40 -6.94 1.82
C LEU A 109 8.12 -7.74 2.06
N ALA A 110 7.20 -7.72 1.10
CA ALA A 110 5.99 -8.53 1.16
C ALA A 110 6.34 -10.02 1.24
N LYS A 111 7.21 -10.50 0.35
CA LYS A 111 7.65 -11.89 0.36
C LYS A 111 8.28 -12.30 1.69
N LYS A 112 9.14 -11.47 2.25
CA LYS A 112 9.78 -11.74 3.54
C LYS A 112 8.75 -11.91 4.66
N ASN A 113 7.63 -11.23 4.59
CA ASN A 113 6.58 -11.26 5.61
C ASN A 113 5.39 -12.16 5.24
N SER A 114 5.55 -13.05 4.27
CA SER A 114 4.50 -13.96 3.80
C SER A 114 3.23 -13.20 3.41
N SER A 115 3.43 -12.08 2.73
CA SER A 115 2.40 -11.17 2.29
C SER A 115 2.42 -11.04 0.78
N VAL A 116 1.31 -10.60 0.19
CA VAL A 116 1.21 -10.29 -1.23
C VAL A 116 1.17 -8.77 -1.40
N LEU A 117 2.05 -8.22 -2.22
CA LEU A 117 1.99 -6.79 -2.56
C LEU A 117 0.77 -6.54 -3.44
N VAL A 118 -0.09 -5.62 -3.01
CA VAL A 118 -1.28 -5.21 -3.74
C VAL A 118 -1.06 -3.80 -4.26
N THR A 119 -1.32 -3.59 -5.55
CA THR A 119 -1.03 -2.33 -6.22
C THR A 119 -2.08 -1.98 -7.27
N LEU A 120 -2.20 -0.68 -7.55
CA LEU A 120 -2.98 -0.15 -8.66
C LEU A 120 -2.12 0.08 -9.91
N ASP A 121 -0.82 -0.20 -9.84
CA ASP A 121 0.10 -0.08 -10.97
C ASP A 121 0.21 -1.39 -11.73
N ARG A 122 0.16 -1.31 -13.07
CA ARG A 122 0.37 -2.47 -13.94
C ARG A 122 1.85 -2.79 -14.05
N GLY A 123 2.15 -4.05 -14.33
CA GLY A 123 3.48 -4.46 -14.76
C GLY A 123 4.50 -4.66 -13.64
N ILE A 124 4.08 -4.75 -12.38
CA ILE A 124 4.98 -5.15 -11.29
C ILE A 124 4.97 -6.68 -11.19
N PRO A 125 6.07 -7.36 -11.58
CA PRO A 125 6.11 -8.82 -11.55
C PRO A 125 5.89 -9.36 -10.14
N GLY A 126 4.93 -10.27 -9.99
CA GLY A 126 4.65 -10.90 -8.70
C GLY A 126 3.70 -10.13 -7.78
N ALA A 127 3.29 -8.91 -8.14
CA ALA A 127 2.31 -8.14 -7.38
C ALA A 127 0.88 -8.46 -7.85
N LEU A 128 -0.09 -8.26 -6.96
CA LEU A 128 -1.50 -8.35 -7.29
C LEU A 128 -2.00 -6.99 -7.77
N PHE A 129 -2.34 -6.91 -9.04
CA PHE A 129 -2.92 -5.71 -9.63
C PHE A 129 -4.43 -5.67 -9.39
N VAL A 130 -4.94 -4.58 -8.82
CA VAL A 130 -6.36 -4.44 -8.47
C VAL A 130 -7.03 -3.23 -9.14
N GLY A 131 -6.34 -2.63 -10.07
CA GLY A 131 -6.85 -1.49 -10.82
C GLY A 131 -7.85 -1.84 -11.91
#